data_55a96b99e889d2e3e7105080de8465ef
#
_entry.id   55a96b99e889d2e3e7105080de8465ef
#
_cell.length_a   1.000
_cell.length_b   1.000
_cell.length_c   1.000
_cell.angle_alpha   90.00
_cell.angle_beta   90.00
_cell.angle_gamma   90.00
#
_symmetry.space_group_name_H-M   'P 1'
#
loop_
_entity.id
_entity.type
_entity.pdbx_description
1 polymer ?
#
loop_
_entity_poly.entity_id
_entity_poly.type
_entity_poly.pdbx_seq_one_letter_code
_entity_poly.pdbx_strand_id
1 'polypeptide(L)'
;MVTQSNNMIKNISFLRIRPCDNDNEIYLNSRKNEGTSAFLIKESTSLNIELIHSKEFQTISKSPEIDTDMWIVTDENWETFNNAESKRLIYKYSGSHEIALEIVDRLKPGFVLITNINDVAFLKSIKTKNKFLISSYADSVEEALLLSNSHIDDLLLRDWSSEQILELQNQNKFNYYERTVLSPLFLIDEARELFDSKRYFRYLNAKDVRGYRRLKTKWSPGSGLPLHKLNKFDHNNISQFKDKQFDEIIQKIKNSDPINEDDLLILFKTSGTKINEIVEIANQLNLEKNGNKVTFVKNRNINYTNQCYYKRGFCGFSKGWWG
;
A
#
# COMPACT_ATOMS: atom_id res chain seq x y z
N MET A 1 -34.20 -15.01 10.48
CA MET A 1 -32.98 -14.91 9.67
C MET A 1 -32.45 -13.48 9.83
N VAL A 2 -31.50 -13.28 10.73
CA VAL A 2 -30.83 -11.98 10.91
C VAL A 2 -29.61 -12.01 10.02
N THR A 3 -29.64 -11.28 8.92
CA THR A 3 -28.46 -11.04 8.08
C THR A 3 -27.49 -10.19 8.89
N GLN A 4 -26.52 -10.82 9.53
CA GLN A 4 -25.35 -10.14 10.07
C GLN A 4 -24.56 -9.60 8.88
N SER A 5 -24.64 -8.29 8.65
CA SER A 5 -23.72 -7.58 7.77
C SER A 5 -22.34 -7.65 8.43
N ASN A 6 -21.47 -8.48 7.87
CA ASN A 6 -20.03 -8.44 8.19
C ASN A 6 -19.52 -7.03 7.86
N ASN A 7 -19.43 -6.17 8.84
CA ASN A 7 -18.80 -4.86 8.71
C ASN A 7 -17.29 -5.07 8.54
N MET A 8 -16.87 -5.43 7.31
CA MET A 8 -15.44 -5.36 6.96
C MET A 8 -15.00 -3.91 7.08
N ILE A 9 -13.99 -3.66 7.91
CA ILE A 9 -13.36 -2.34 8.02
C ILE A 9 -12.87 -1.94 6.63
N LYS A 10 -13.36 -0.79 6.14
CA LYS A 10 -12.98 -0.27 4.82
C LYS A 10 -11.50 0.09 4.82
N ASN A 11 -10.78 -0.36 3.80
CA ASN A 11 -9.39 0.02 3.55
C ASN A 11 -9.36 1.35 2.80
N ILE A 12 -8.58 2.30 3.30
CA ILE A 12 -8.30 3.60 2.68
C ILE A 12 -6.80 3.66 2.40
N SER A 13 -6.42 3.81 1.14
CA SER A 13 -5.02 4.05 0.79
C SER A 13 -4.64 5.52 0.95
N PHE A 14 -3.36 5.79 1.17
CA PHE A 14 -2.83 7.14 1.11
C PHE A 14 -1.43 7.21 0.51
N LEU A 15 -1.07 8.38 0.00
CA LEU A 15 0.26 8.69 -0.48
C LEU A 15 0.70 10.05 0.08
N ARG A 16 1.87 10.09 0.74
CA ARG A 16 2.47 11.34 1.23
C ARG A 16 3.22 12.03 0.11
N ILE A 17 2.77 13.24 -0.24
CA ILE A 17 3.29 14.00 -1.37
C ILE A 17 3.84 15.35 -0.94
N ARG A 18 4.89 15.81 -1.63
CA ARG A 18 5.45 17.16 -1.48
C ARG A 18 5.89 17.72 -2.83
N PRO A 19 5.90 19.03 -3.03
CA PRO A 19 6.61 19.64 -4.13
C PRO A 19 8.11 19.29 -4.06
N CYS A 20 8.75 19.06 -5.18
CA CYS A 20 10.19 18.89 -5.25
C CYS A 20 10.82 20.24 -5.64
N ASP A 21 11.47 20.88 -4.70
CA ASP A 21 12.10 22.18 -4.91
C ASP A 21 13.61 22.07 -5.16
N ASN A 22 14.20 20.90 -4.84
CA ASN A 22 15.63 20.64 -4.97
C ASN A 22 15.89 19.13 -5.08
N ASP A 23 16.94 18.73 -5.76
CA ASP A 23 17.36 17.34 -5.94
C ASP A 23 18.73 17.01 -5.31
N ASN A 24 19.34 17.90 -4.53
CA ASN A 24 20.56 17.57 -3.83
C ASN A 24 20.35 16.53 -2.72
N GLU A 25 21.39 15.76 -2.42
CA GLU A 25 21.32 14.64 -1.48
C GLU A 25 20.89 15.05 -0.06
N ILE A 26 21.30 16.21 0.42
CA ILE A 26 20.97 16.70 1.76
C ILE A 26 19.46 16.94 1.85
N TYR A 27 18.90 17.63 0.84
CA TYR A 27 17.46 17.89 0.75
C TYR A 27 16.68 16.56 0.66
N LEU A 28 17.05 15.65 -0.24
CA LEU A 28 16.37 14.38 -0.42
C LEU A 28 16.42 13.52 0.85
N ASN A 29 17.55 13.46 1.52
CA ASN A 29 17.69 12.72 2.78
C ASN A 29 16.82 13.34 3.90
N SER A 30 16.74 14.67 4.01
CA SER A 30 15.83 15.35 4.95
C SER A 30 14.37 14.97 4.69
N ARG A 31 13.93 15.07 3.43
CA ARG A 31 12.56 14.73 3.05
C ARG A 31 12.22 13.25 3.28
N LYS A 32 13.21 12.37 3.12
CA LYS A 32 13.05 10.94 3.43
C LYS A 32 12.84 10.71 4.92
N ASN A 33 13.60 11.39 5.77
CA ASN A 33 13.45 11.32 7.22
C ASN A 33 12.11 11.87 7.69
N GLU A 34 11.58 12.88 7.01
CA GLU A 34 10.24 13.43 7.25
C GLU A 34 9.12 12.52 6.73
N GLY A 35 9.46 11.44 6.03
CA GLY A 35 8.52 10.43 5.55
C GLY A 35 7.85 10.75 4.22
N THR A 36 8.37 11.68 3.42
CA THR A 36 7.89 11.92 2.04
C THR A 36 7.95 10.64 1.22
N SER A 37 6.90 10.36 0.45
CA SER A 37 6.80 9.16 -0.39
C SER A 37 6.93 9.48 -1.86
N ALA A 38 6.32 10.59 -2.28
CA ALA A 38 6.35 11.02 -3.68
C ALA A 38 6.57 12.54 -3.78
N PHE A 39 7.21 12.93 -4.87
CA PHE A 39 7.39 14.33 -5.23
C PHE A 39 6.51 14.74 -6.40
N LEU A 40 5.91 15.92 -6.28
CA LEU A 40 5.28 16.64 -7.39
C LEU A 40 6.37 17.42 -8.13
N ILE A 41 6.62 17.05 -9.37
CA ILE A 41 7.62 17.65 -10.24
C ILE A 41 6.94 18.76 -11.07
N LYS A 42 7.50 19.97 -10.99
CA LYS A 42 7.05 21.13 -11.78
C LYS A 42 7.83 21.21 -13.10
N GLU A 43 7.17 21.60 -14.17
CA GLU A 43 7.77 21.76 -15.50
C GLU A 43 8.95 22.75 -15.54
N SER A 44 8.90 23.77 -14.68
CA SER A 44 9.90 24.84 -14.61
C SER A 44 11.21 24.46 -13.92
N THR A 45 11.30 23.26 -13.34
CA THR A 45 12.47 22.86 -12.56
C THR A 45 13.31 21.81 -13.29
N SER A 46 14.58 22.14 -13.55
CA SER A 46 15.56 21.18 -14.06
C SER A 46 16.04 20.27 -12.91
N LEU A 47 15.28 19.20 -12.62
CA LEU A 47 15.59 18.25 -11.56
C LEU A 47 16.13 16.93 -12.15
N ASN A 48 17.11 16.36 -11.46
CA ASN A 48 17.61 15.03 -11.81
C ASN A 48 16.66 13.92 -11.29
N ILE A 49 15.72 13.53 -12.14
CA ILE A 49 14.73 12.50 -11.81
C ILE A 49 15.39 11.15 -11.47
N GLU A 50 16.49 10.79 -12.13
CA GLU A 50 17.20 9.54 -11.82
C GLU A 50 17.80 9.57 -10.41
N LEU A 51 18.34 10.70 -9.97
CA LEU A 51 18.85 10.86 -8.60
C LEU A 51 17.69 10.77 -7.58
N ILE A 52 16.59 11.43 -7.83
CA ILE A 52 15.38 11.34 -6.98
C ILE A 52 14.91 9.88 -6.88
N HIS A 53 14.88 9.17 -7.99
CA HIS A 53 14.53 7.76 -8.04
C HIS A 53 15.56 6.86 -7.33
N SER A 54 16.86 7.18 -7.38
CA SER A 54 17.91 6.43 -6.68
C SER A 54 17.75 6.50 -5.15
N LYS A 55 17.19 7.59 -4.65
CA LYS A 55 16.82 7.77 -3.23
C LYS A 55 15.44 7.18 -2.89
N GLU A 56 14.80 6.49 -3.85
CA GLU A 56 13.56 5.72 -3.67
C GLU A 56 12.29 6.54 -3.52
N PHE A 57 12.32 7.78 -3.90
CA PHE A 57 11.11 8.57 -4.07
C PHE A 57 10.39 8.19 -5.37
N GLN A 58 9.10 8.32 -5.33
CA GLN A 58 8.22 8.26 -6.49
C GLN A 58 7.99 9.67 -7.01
N THR A 59 7.64 9.79 -8.29
CA THR A 59 7.52 11.09 -8.95
C THR A 59 6.19 11.20 -9.67
N ILE A 60 5.60 12.40 -9.64
CA ILE A 60 4.32 12.72 -10.27
C ILE A 60 4.50 14.06 -11.00
N SER A 61 4.09 14.17 -12.26
CA SER A 61 4.14 15.40 -13.04
C SER A 61 2.79 15.70 -13.71
N LYS A 62 2.62 16.93 -14.20
CA LYS A 62 1.52 17.31 -15.11
C LYS A 62 1.92 17.26 -16.57
N SER A 63 3.22 17.21 -16.87
CA SER A 63 3.74 17.14 -18.23
C SER A 63 4.08 15.72 -18.63
N PRO A 64 3.60 15.24 -19.79
CA PRO A 64 3.98 13.95 -20.34
C PRO A 64 5.45 13.89 -20.79
N GLU A 65 6.09 15.04 -21.01
CA GLU A 65 7.48 15.14 -21.43
C GLU A 65 8.47 14.81 -20.30
N ILE A 66 8.02 14.93 -19.05
CA ILE A 66 8.83 14.58 -17.89
C ILE A 66 8.60 13.10 -17.56
N ASP A 67 9.65 12.30 -17.64
CA ASP A 67 9.60 10.87 -17.38
C ASP A 67 9.46 10.55 -15.87
N THR A 68 8.23 10.64 -15.38
CA THR A 68 7.84 10.39 -13.99
C THR A 68 7.10 9.05 -13.81
N ASP A 69 6.87 8.64 -12.56
CA ASP A 69 6.15 7.41 -12.27
C ASP A 69 4.64 7.53 -12.56
N MET A 70 4.06 8.71 -12.39
CA MET A 70 2.66 9.01 -12.72
C MET A 70 2.48 10.42 -13.28
N TRP A 71 1.35 10.66 -13.92
CA TRP A 71 0.97 11.97 -14.42
C TRP A 71 -0.40 12.41 -13.92
N ILE A 72 -0.53 13.74 -13.68
CA ILE A 72 -1.82 14.37 -13.39
C ILE A 72 -2.39 14.92 -14.72
N VAL A 73 -3.53 14.40 -15.09
CA VAL A 73 -4.29 14.79 -16.26
C VAL A 73 -5.41 15.74 -15.84
N THR A 74 -5.67 16.77 -16.65
CA THR A 74 -6.76 17.72 -16.45
C THR A 74 -7.63 17.81 -17.70
N ASP A 75 -8.78 18.47 -17.60
CA ASP A 75 -9.66 18.72 -18.76
C ASP A 75 -8.95 19.50 -19.89
N GLU A 76 -7.89 20.23 -19.56
CA GLU A 76 -7.16 21.07 -20.51
C GLU A 76 -6.05 20.31 -21.25
N ASN A 77 -5.47 19.24 -20.64
CA ASN A 77 -4.29 18.58 -21.18
C ASN A 77 -4.46 17.08 -21.48
N TRP A 78 -5.65 16.52 -21.29
CA TRP A 78 -5.87 15.08 -21.37
C TRP A 78 -5.55 14.49 -22.76
N GLU A 79 -5.76 15.24 -23.84
CA GLU A 79 -5.48 14.78 -25.19
C GLU A 79 -4.00 14.48 -25.43
N THR A 80 -3.11 15.17 -24.70
CA THR A 80 -1.65 14.94 -24.79
C THR A 80 -1.24 13.58 -24.21
N PHE A 81 -2.14 12.94 -23.46
CA PHE A 81 -1.91 11.65 -22.80
C PHE A 81 -2.58 10.46 -23.53
N ASN A 82 -3.10 10.63 -24.74
CA ASN A 82 -3.78 9.55 -25.48
C ASN A 82 -2.92 8.29 -25.68
N ASN A 83 -1.60 8.43 -25.68
CA ASN A 83 -0.64 7.33 -25.81
C ASN A 83 -0.01 6.93 -24.47
N ALA A 84 -0.38 7.56 -23.37
CA ALA A 84 0.17 7.25 -22.07
C ALA A 84 -0.50 5.99 -21.48
N GLU A 85 0.27 5.26 -20.68
CA GLU A 85 -0.23 4.09 -19.98
C GLU A 85 -1.31 4.48 -18.97
N SER A 86 -2.54 4.19 -19.28
CA SER A 86 -3.76 4.63 -18.58
C SER A 86 -3.71 4.49 -17.05
N LYS A 87 -3.13 3.41 -16.57
CA LYS A 87 -3.06 3.08 -15.13
C LYS A 87 -2.10 3.97 -14.34
N ARG A 88 -1.21 4.69 -15.01
CA ARG A 88 -0.29 5.68 -14.42
C ARG A 88 -0.89 7.08 -14.34
N LEU A 89 -2.16 7.25 -14.75
CA LEU A 89 -2.82 8.55 -14.79
C LEU A 89 -3.65 8.81 -13.54
N ILE A 90 -3.54 10.04 -13.05
CA ILE A 90 -4.42 10.63 -12.04
C ILE A 90 -5.23 11.71 -12.74
N TYR A 91 -6.49 11.44 -13.05
CA TYR A 91 -7.36 12.45 -13.63
C TYR A 91 -7.87 13.40 -12.55
N LYS A 92 -7.51 14.67 -12.64
CA LYS A 92 -8.02 15.73 -11.76
C LYS A 92 -9.35 16.24 -12.30
N TYR A 93 -10.43 15.80 -11.68
CA TYR A 93 -11.80 16.15 -12.06
C TYR A 93 -12.12 17.63 -11.75
N SER A 94 -12.68 18.34 -12.73
CA SER A 94 -12.99 19.78 -12.64
C SER A 94 -14.44 20.09 -12.25
N GLY A 95 -15.34 19.08 -12.28
CA GLY A 95 -16.79 19.26 -12.09
C GLY A 95 -17.61 19.05 -13.38
N SER A 96 -17.00 18.97 -14.54
CA SER A 96 -17.70 18.68 -15.79
C SER A 96 -17.97 17.18 -15.96
N HIS A 97 -19.25 16.77 -15.87
CA HIS A 97 -19.65 15.37 -16.01
C HIS A 97 -19.38 14.82 -17.43
N GLU A 98 -19.64 15.62 -18.44
CA GLU A 98 -19.48 15.22 -19.85
C GLU A 98 -18.01 14.94 -20.18
N ILE A 99 -17.13 15.87 -19.87
CA ILE A 99 -15.68 15.72 -20.10
C ILE A 99 -15.13 14.56 -19.27
N ALA A 100 -15.59 14.40 -18.04
CA ALA A 100 -15.16 13.30 -17.18
C ALA A 100 -15.52 11.92 -17.74
N LEU A 101 -16.71 11.77 -18.31
CA LEU A 101 -17.11 10.53 -18.96
C LEU A 101 -16.20 10.20 -20.14
N GLU A 102 -15.87 11.19 -20.96
CA GLU A 102 -14.97 11.01 -22.10
C GLU A 102 -13.55 10.63 -21.66
N ILE A 103 -12.99 11.36 -20.72
CA ILE A 103 -11.63 11.10 -20.21
C ILE A 103 -11.54 9.72 -19.54
N VAL A 104 -12.50 9.39 -18.69
CA VAL A 104 -12.51 8.10 -17.98
C VAL A 104 -12.69 6.93 -18.94
N ASP A 105 -13.50 7.07 -19.98
CA ASP A 105 -13.72 6.02 -20.96
C ASP A 105 -12.49 5.81 -21.86
N ARG A 106 -11.86 6.90 -22.31
CA ARG A 106 -10.69 6.85 -23.21
C ARG A 106 -9.39 6.51 -22.48
N LEU A 107 -9.08 7.24 -21.41
CA LEU A 107 -7.80 7.11 -20.72
C LEU A 107 -7.80 6.05 -19.63
N LYS A 108 -8.95 5.66 -19.10
CA LYS A 108 -9.10 4.66 -18.02
C LYS A 108 -8.12 4.88 -16.86
N PRO A 109 -8.09 6.08 -16.25
CA PRO A 109 -7.10 6.44 -15.25
C PRO A 109 -7.17 5.52 -14.03
N GLY A 110 -6.04 5.30 -13.34
CA GLY A 110 -6.01 4.53 -12.10
C GLY A 110 -6.65 5.25 -10.92
N PHE A 111 -6.68 6.60 -10.98
CA PHE A 111 -7.25 7.47 -9.95
C PHE A 111 -8.03 8.61 -10.57
N VAL A 112 -9.14 8.98 -9.91
CA VAL A 112 -9.85 10.23 -10.19
C VAL A 112 -9.78 11.10 -8.94
N LEU A 113 -9.08 12.21 -9.05
CA LEU A 113 -8.83 13.16 -7.97
C LEU A 113 -9.90 14.24 -7.97
N ILE A 114 -10.61 14.38 -6.86
CA ILE A 114 -11.64 15.38 -6.67
C ILE A 114 -11.16 16.51 -5.73
N THR A 115 -11.76 17.67 -5.89
CA THR A 115 -11.60 18.82 -4.99
C THR A 115 -12.88 19.15 -4.24
N ASN A 116 -14.02 18.61 -4.66
CA ASN A 116 -15.31 18.81 -4.03
C ASN A 116 -15.93 17.46 -3.67
N ILE A 117 -16.28 17.27 -2.41
CA ILE A 117 -16.85 16.03 -1.89
C ILE A 117 -18.22 15.68 -2.51
N ASN A 118 -18.97 16.68 -2.98
CA ASN A 118 -20.26 16.47 -3.63
C ASN A 118 -20.17 15.70 -4.95
N ASP A 119 -18.98 15.68 -5.56
CA ASP A 119 -18.74 14.99 -6.83
C ASP A 119 -18.62 13.45 -6.67
N VAL A 120 -18.48 12.96 -5.44
CA VAL A 120 -18.34 11.53 -5.16
C VAL A 120 -19.53 10.72 -5.67
N ALA A 121 -20.75 11.26 -5.56
CA ALA A 121 -21.96 10.55 -5.99
C ALA A 121 -21.94 10.26 -7.50
N PHE A 122 -21.56 11.25 -8.30
CA PHE A 122 -21.40 11.09 -9.75
C PHE A 122 -20.30 10.07 -10.08
N LEU A 123 -19.12 10.22 -9.49
CA LEU A 123 -18.00 9.32 -9.76
C LEU A 123 -18.29 7.88 -9.36
N LYS A 124 -19.04 7.65 -8.29
CA LYS A 124 -19.52 6.31 -7.93
C LYS A 124 -20.42 5.70 -9.00
N SER A 125 -21.26 6.48 -9.65
CA SER A 125 -22.15 6.00 -10.71
C SER A 125 -21.37 5.48 -11.92
N ILE A 126 -20.25 6.13 -12.28
CA ILE A 126 -19.43 5.72 -13.41
C ILE A 126 -18.35 4.71 -13.05
N LYS A 127 -17.98 4.60 -11.77
CA LYS A 127 -17.01 3.63 -11.26
C LYS A 127 -17.44 2.17 -11.47
N THR A 128 -18.72 1.90 -11.58
CA THR A 128 -19.25 0.54 -11.81
C THR A 128 -18.77 -0.06 -13.13
N LYS A 129 -18.52 0.76 -14.13
CA LYS A 129 -18.02 0.36 -15.45
C LYS A 129 -16.50 0.50 -15.59
N ASN A 130 -15.89 1.34 -14.76
CA ASN A 130 -14.48 1.71 -14.85
C ASN A 130 -13.76 1.42 -13.53
N LYS A 131 -12.57 0.79 -13.59
CA LYS A 131 -11.78 0.46 -12.40
C LYS A 131 -10.83 1.60 -12.06
N PHE A 132 -11.25 2.52 -11.20
CA PHE A 132 -10.39 3.57 -10.63
C PHE A 132 -10.66 3.77 -9.14
N LEU A 133 -9.75 4.43 -8.44
CA LEU A 133 -9.95 4.89 -7.07
C LEU A 133 -10.33 6.36 -7.07
N ILE A 134 -11.31 6.72 -6.22
CA ILE A 134 -11.66 8.11 -5.98
C ILE A 134 -10.70 8.66 -4.93
N SER A 135 -9.87 9.62 -5.33
CA SER A 135 -8.85 10.27 -4.50
C SER A 135 -9.25 11.68 -4.11
N SER A 136 -8.77 12.15 -2.99
CA SER A 136 -8.86 13.58 -2.60
C SER A 136 -7.60 13.99 -1.85
N TYR A 137 -7.28 15.28 -1.90
CA TYR A 137 -6.29 15.86 -0.98
C TYR A 137 -6.85 15.91 0.44
N ALA A 138 -5.99 15.73 1.42
CA ALA A 138 -6.29 16.03 2.82
C ALA A 138 -5.11 16.76 3.46
N ASP A 139 -5.40 17.87 4.11
CA ASP A 139 -4.41 18.74 4.73
C ASP A 139 -4.43 18.63 6.28
N SER A 140 -5.46 17.95 6.84
CA SER A 140 -5.56 17.66 8.27
C SER A 140 -6.16 16.29 8.54
N VAL A 141 -6.02 15.81 9.78
CA VAL A 141 -6.59 14.50 10.22
C VAL A 141 -8.11 14.56 10.19
N GLU A 142 -8.72 15.67 10.59
CA GLU A 142 -10.18 15.86 10.58
C GLU A 142 -10.73 15.80 9.15
N GLU A 143 -10.06 16.45 8.21
CA GLU A 143 -10.43 16.39 6.79
C GLU A 143 -10.30 15.00 6.22
N ALA A 144 -9.20 14.30 6.52
CA ALA A 144 -9.01 12.92 6.10
C ALA A 144 -10.12 11.99 6.61
N LEU A 145 -10.58 12.16 7.84
CA LEU A 145 -11.69 11.42 8.43
C LEU A 145 -13.02 11.74 7.75
N LEU A 146 -13.29 13.01 7.48
CA LEU A 146 -14.50 13.46 6.77
C LEU A 146 -14.56 12.83 5.37
N LEU A 147 -13.47 12.90 4.62
CA LEU A 147 -13.34 12.32 3.29
C LEU A 147 -13.51 10.80 3.31
N SER A 148 -12.90 10.13 4.27
CA SER A 148 -13.02 8.66 4.43
C SER A 148 -14.46 8.22 4.70
N ASN A 149 -15.22 9.00 5.47
CA ASN A 149 -16.66 8.77 5.71
C ASN A 149 -17.50 8.99 4.44
N SER A 150 -17.02 9.78 3.50
CA SER A 150 -17.75 10.17 2.27
C SER A 150 -17.41 9.28 1.06
N HIS A 151 -16.93 8.06 1.31
CA HIS A 151 -16.62 7.07 0.27
C HIS A 151 -15.41 7.38 -0.61
N ILE A 152 -14.46 8.20 -0.15
CA ILE A 152 -13.14 8.30 -0.77
C ILE A 152 -12.39 6.99 -0.55
N ASP A 153 -11.63 6.57 -1.55
CA ASP A 153 -10.84 5.33 -1.52
C ASP A 153 -9.36 5.60 -1.23
N ASP A 154 -8.90 6.81 -1.54
CA ASP A 154 -7.48 7.18 -1.52
C ASP A 154 -7.28 8.64 -1.10
N LEU A 155 -6.24 8.90 -0.32
CA LEU A 155 -5.89 10.23 0.16
C LEU A 155 -4.50 10.64 -0.34
N LEU A 156 -4.40 11.84 -0.87
CA LEU A 156 -3.14 12.51 -1.15
C LEU A 156 -2.83 13.49 -0.01
N LEU A 157 -1.92 13.10 0.86
CA LEU A 157 -1.57 13.83 2.08
C LEU A 157 -0.42 14.78 1.79
N ARG A 158 -0.71 16.09 1.79
CA ARG A 158 0.26 17.14 1.50
C ARG A 158 0.98 17.57 2.77
N ASP A 159 2.31 17.42 2.76
CA ASP A 159 3.19 17.90 3.83
C ASP A 159 2.92 17.32 5.24
N TRP A 160 2.30 16.17 5.32
CA TRP A 160 1.97 15.53 6.60
C TRP A 160 3.21 15.04 7.36
N SER A 161 3.20 15.25 8.68
CA SER A 161 4.17 14.71 9.61
C SER A 161 3.89 13.22 9.93
N SER A 162 4.87 12.56 10.52
CA SER A 162 4.69 11.17 10.98
C SER A 162 3.70 11.06 12.14
N GLU A 163 3.58 12.10 12.97
CA GLU A 163 2.62 12.17 14.07
C GLU A 163 1.19 12.23 13.55
N GLN A 164 0.92 13.03 12.54
CA GLN A 164 -0.41 13.11 11.90
C GLN A 164 -0.81 11.78 11.26
N ILE A 165 0.14 11.09 10.63
CA ILE A 165 -0.10 9.74 10.09
C ILE A 165 -0.46 8.75 11.20
N LEU A 166 0.28 8.77 12.31
CA LEU A 166 0.00 7.90 13.45
C LEU A 166 -1.36 8.21 14.06
N GLU A 167 -1.70 9.48 14.21
CA GLU A 167 -3.00 9.93 14.70
C GLU A 167 -4.14 9.43 13.80
N LEU A 168 -4.01 9.58 12.48
CA LEU A 168 -4.98 9.08 11.50
C LEU A 168 -5.16 7.55 11.62
N GLN A 169 -4.05 6.82 11.71
CA GLN A 169 -4.07 5.36 11.79
C GLN A 169 -4.66 4.84 13.11
N ASN A 170 -4.58 5.63 14.18
CA ASN A 170 -5.15 5.28 15.49
C ASN A 170 -6.67 5.50 15.58
N GLN A 171 -7.31 6.12 14.59
CA GLN A 171 -8.77 6.38 14.61
C GLN A 171 -9.64 5.13 14.47
N ASN A 172 -9.09 3.98 14.13
CA ASN A 172 -9.70 2.63 14.15
C ASN A 172 -11.02 2.43 13.38
N LYS A 173 -11.58 3.47 12.76
CA LYS A 173 -12.80 3.37 11.96
C LYS A 173 -12.54 2.82 10.57
N PHE A 174 -11.36 3.11 10.04
CA PHE A 174 -10.87 2.69 8.74
C PHE A 174 -9.48 2.10 8.90
N ASN A 175 -9.09 1.22 7.99
CA ASN A 175 -7.73 0.72 7.91
C ASN A 175 -6.93 1.58 6.92
N TYR A 176 -6.15 2.52 7.44
CA TYR A 176 -5.31 3.41 6.64
C TYR A 176 -3.95 2.79 6.36
N TYR A 177 -3.57 2.72 5.10
CA TYR A 177 -2.27 2.20 4.70
C TYR A 177 -1.61 3.04 3.61
N GLU A 178 -0.31 3.19 3.71
CA GLU A 178 0.47 3.89 2.70
C GLU A 178 0.62 3.00 1.47
N ARG A 179 0.29 3.56 0.30
CA ARG A 179 0.45 2.87 -0.98
C ARG A 179 1.74 3.28 -1.69
N THR A 180 2.11 2.49 -2.67
CA THR A 180 3.04 2.90 -3.72
C THR A 180 2.31 3.81 -4.71
N VAL A 181 3.03 4.34 -5.71
CA VAL A 181 2.45 5.24 -6.69
C VAL A 181 1.28 4.61 -7.46
N LEU A 182 1.36 3.33 -7.81
CA LEU A 182 0.26 2.63 -8.48
C LEU A 182 -0.88 2.30 -7.52
N SER A 183 -2.08 2.24 -8.07
CA SER A 183 -3.26 1.77 -7.35
C SER A 183 -3.05 0.34 -6.84
N PRO A 184 -3.44 0.04 -5.59
CA PRO A 184 -3.43 -1.31 -5.04
C PRO A 184 -4.41 -2.27 -5.75
N LEU A 185 -5.27 -1.75 -6.63
CA LEU A 185 -6.15 -2.57 -7.49
C LEU A 185 -5.40 -3.34 -8.56
N PHE A 186 -4.14 -2.98 -8.85
CA PHE A 186 -3.37 -3.61 -9.91
C PHE A 186 -2.52 -4.75 -9.39
N LEU A 187 -2.54 -5.84 -10.14
CA LEU A 187 -1.70 -7.01 -9.88
C LEU A 187 -0.23 -6.71 -10.21
N ILE A 188 0.67 -7.51 -9.66
CA ILE A 188 2.12 -7.40 -9.91
C ILE A 188 2.45 -7.57 -11.39
N ASP A 189 1.77 -8.51 -12.06
CA ASP A 189 1.99 -8.80 -13.48
C ASP A 189 1.58 -7.62 -14.37
N GLU A 190 0.49 -6.93 -14.03
CA GLU A 190 0.09 -5.71 -14.73
C GLU A 190 1.13 -4.60 -14.60
N ALA A 191 1.78 -4.46 -13.43
CA ALA A 191 2.86 -3.49 -13.23
C ALA A 191 4.10 -3.80 -14.09
N ARG A 192 4.34 -5.08 -14.41
CA ARG A 192 5.43 -5.51 -15.30
C ARG A 192 5.24 -5.01 -16.73
N GLU A 193 4.01 -4.91 -17.19
CA GLU A 193 3.68 -4.38 -18.50
C GLU A 193 3.75 -2.85 -18.57
N LEU A 194 3.58 -2.17 -17.41
CA LEU A 194 3.51 -0.72 -17.31
C LEU A 194 4.87 -0.04 -17.15
N PHE A 195 5.87 -0.76 -16.66
CA PHE A 195 7.16 -0.20 -16.29
C PHE A 195 8.30 -0.86 -17.03
N ASP A 196 9.32 -0.07 -17.36
CA ASP A 196 10.64 -0.60 -17.67
C ASP A 196 11.21 -1.42 -16.49
N SER A 197 12.23 -2.24 -16.76
CA SER A 197 12.80 -3.15 -15.76
C SER A 197 13.26 -2.44 -14.49
N LYS A 198 13.87 -1.24 -14.58
CA LYS A 198 14.34 -0.48 -13.41
C LYS A 198 13.18 -0.03 -12.53
N ARG A 199 12.13 0.54 -13.13
CA ARG A 199 10.92 0.99 -12.42
C ARG A 199 10.15 -0.17 -11.83
N TYR A 200 10.03 -1.25 -12.58
CA TYR A 200 9.36 -2.46 -12.11
C TYR A 200 10.04 -3.04 -10.86
N PHE A 201 11.37 -3.21 -10.87
CA PHE A 201 12.10 -3.67 -9.70
C PHE A 201 11.99 -2.71 -8.51
N ARG A 202 12.03 -1.41 -8.76
CA ARG A 202 11.82 -0.40 -7.71
C ARG A 202 10.42 -0.50 -7.11
N TYR A 203 9.40 -0.68 -7.95
CA TYR A 203 8.03 -0.89 -7.52
C TYR A 203 7.88 -2.17 -6.68
N LEU A 204 8.45 -3.29 -7.11
CA LEU A 204 8.44 -4.54 -6.35
C LEU A 204 9.12 -4.41 -4.99
N ASN A 205 10.24 -3.71 -4.93
CA ASN A 205 10.97 -3.50 -3.68
C ASN A 205 10.25 -2.54 -2.72
N ALA A 206 9.39 -1.68 -3.25
CA ALA A 206 8.69 -0.67 -2.46
C ALA A 206 7.41 -1.20 -1.78
N LYS A 207 6.88 -2.36 -2.19
CA LYS A 207 5.60 -2.89 -1.69
C LYS A 207 5.71 -4.29 -1.09
N ASP A 208 4.73 -4.66 -0.26
CA ASP A 208 4.48 -6.03 0.17
C ASP A 208 3.52 -6.76 -0.81
N VAL A 209 3.25 -8.02 -0.54
CA VAL A 209 2.34 -8.86 -1.36
C VAL A 209 0.90 -8.34 -1.42
N ARG A 210 0.51 -7.48 -0.50
CA ARG A 210 -0.83 -6.86 -0.45
C ARG A 210 -0.89 -5.51 -1.15
N GLY A 211 0.22 -5.04 -1.72
CA GLY A 211 0.33 -3.73 -2.35
C GLY A 211 0.60 -2.57 -1.40
N TYR A 212 0.81 -2.85 -0.10
CA TYR A 212 1.14 -1.83 0.88
C TYR A 212 2.60 -1.44 0.75
N ARG A 213 2.90 -0.18 1.00
CA ARG A 213 4.27 0.30 0.98
C ARG A 213 5.10 -0.43 2.05
N ARG A 214 6.22 -0.99 1.62
CA ARG A 214 7.18 -1.60 2.53
C ARG A 214 8.01 -0.51 3.22
N LEU A 215 7.94 -0.46 4.54
CA LEU A 215 8.80 0.43 5.32
C LEU A 215 10.21 -0.17 5.37
N LYS A 216 11.19 0.53 4.81
CA LYS A 216 12.60 0.06 4.80
C LYS A 216 13.26 0.05 6.17
N THR A 217 12.67 0.72 7.16
CA THR A 217 13.10 0.63 8.55
C THR A 217 12.79 -0.73 9.18
N LYS A 218 11.91 -1.52 8.55
CA LYS A 218 11.62 -2.87 9.03
C LYS A 218 12.57 -3.86 8.38
N TRP A 219 13.15 -4.70 9.20
CA TRP A 219 13.98 -5.81 8.73
C TRP A 219 13.23 -6.72 7.76
N SER A 220 13.91 -7.14 6.71
CA SER A 220 13.46 -8.19 5.80
C SER A 220 14.66 -9.03 5.36
N PRO A 221 14.46 -10.29 4.98
CA PRO A 221 15.54 -11.11 4.44
C PRO A 221 16.23 -10.39 3.27
N GLY A 222 17.57 -10.32 3.32
CA GLY A 222 18.39 -9.65 2.30
C GLY A 222 18.46 -8.12 2.38
N SER A 223 17.84 -7.49 3.39
CA SER A 223 17.90 -6.03 3.56
C SER A 223 19.26 -5.49 3.98
N GLY A 224 20.18 -6.34 4.49
CA GLY A 224 21.44 -5.90 5.08
C GLY A 224 21.29 -5.15 6.41
N LEU A 225 20.06 -4.94 6.87
CA LEU A 225 19.80 -4.30 8.15
C LEU A 225 19.97 -5.30 9.29
N PRO A 226 20.52 -4.89 10.44
CA PRO A 226 20.52 -5.74 11.62
C PRO A 226 19.07 -6.05 12.01
N LEU A 227 18.84 -7.25 12.53
CA LEU A 227 17.57 -7.57 13.17
C LEU A 227 17.28 -6.48 14.19
N HIS A 228 16.20 -5.71 13.96
CA HIS A 228 15.74 -4.83 15.01
C HIS A 228 15.51 -5.68 16.25
N LYS A 229 16.07 -5.26 17.38
CA LYS A 229 15.55 -5.69 18.66
C LYS A 229 14.06 -5.42 18.53
N LEU A 230 13.24 -6.47 18.55
CA LEU A 230 11.78 -6.33 18.58
C LEU A 230 11.53 -5.28 19.64
N ASN A 231 11.19 -4.05 19.21
CA ASN A 231 10.82 -3.02 20.15
C ASN A 231 9.74 -3.69 20.97
N LYS A 232 9.92 -3.73 22.29
CA LYS A 232 8.89 -4.20 23.20
C LYS A 232 7.64 -3.53 22.69
N PHE A 233 6.69 -4.34 22.19
CA PHE A 233 5.44 -3.82 21.66
C PHE A 233 4.95 -2.80 22.67
N ASP A 234 4.71 -1.57 22.22
CA ASP A 234 4.30 -0.51 23.11
C ASP A 234 2.90 -0.85 23.61
N HIS A 235 2.85 -1.49 24.80
CA HIS A 235 1.62 -1.96 25.42
C HIS A 235 0.63 -0.82 25.69
N ASN A 236 1.09 0.45 25.61
CA ASN A 236 0.27 1.62 25.89
C ASN A 236 -0.68 1.99 24.74
N ASN A 237 -0.54 1.37 23.57
CA ASN A 237 -1.39 1.61 22.41
C ASN A 237 -2.34 0.44 22.11
N ILE A 238 -2.80 -0.28 23.12
CA ILE A 238 -3.89 -1.25 22.95
C ILE A 238 -5.15 -0.44 22.67
N SER A 239 -5.64 -0.51 21.43
CA SER A 239 -6.86 0.18 21.07
C SER A 239 -8.02 -0.32 21.93
N GLN A 240 -8.77 0.62 22.52
CA GLN A 240 -9.95 0.34 23.37
C GLN A 240 -11.17 -0.13 22.53
N PHE A 241 -10.96 -0.61 21.32
CA PHE A 241 -12.04 -1.18 20.52
C PHE A 241 -12.39 -2.56 21.03
N LYS A 242 -13.51 -2.66 21.70
CA LYS A 242 -14.15 -3.93 22.11
C LYS A 242 -14.71 -4.62 20.87
N ASP A 243 -13.92 -5.44 20.24
CA ASP A 243 -14.43 -6.44 19.30
C ASP A 243 -14.76 -7.68 20.13
N LYS A 244 -16.01 -7.81 20.49
CA LYS A 244 -16.50 -8.83 21.41
C LYS A 244 -16.11 -10.25 20.95
N GLN A 245 -16.15 -10.52 19.64
CA GLN A 245 -15.80 -11.83 19.11
C GLN A 245 -14.28 -12.09 19.24
N PHE A 246 -13.46 -11.11 18.93
CA PHE A 246 -12.02 -11.22 19.11
C PHE A 246 -11.65 -11.44 20.57
N ASP A 247 -12.22 -10.65 21.48
CA ASP A 247 -11.96 -10.76 22.93
C ASP A 247 -12.40 -12.13 23.49
N GLU A 248 -13.52 -12.67 23.03
CA GLU A 248 -13.98 -14.01 23.41
C GLU A 248 -13.01 -15.11 22.93
N ILE A 249 -12.47 -15.00 21.71
CA ILE A 249 -11.49 -15.95 21.17
C ILE A 249 -10.18 -15.87 21.98
N ILE A 250 -9.72 -14.66 22.30
CA ILE A 250 -8.53 -14.47 23.14
C ILE A 250 -8.70 -15.11 24.50
N GLN A 251 -9.88 -14.99 25.10
CA GLN A 251 -10.17 -15.66 26.39
C GLN A 251 -10.19 -17.19 26.25
N LYS A 252 -10.78 -17.75 25.20
CA LYS A 252 -10.70 -19.19 24.92
C LYS A 252 -9.24 -19.67 24.87
N ILE A 253 -8.39 -18.94 24.13
CA ILE A 253 -6.97 -19.30 24.01
C ILE A 253 -6.26 -19.23 25.36
N LYS A 254 -6.48 -18.18 26.16
CA LYS A 254 -5.89 -18.04 27.50
C LYS A 254 -6.33 -19.13 28.45
N ASN A 255 -7.56 -19.60 28.33
CA ASN A 255 -8.11 -20.69 29.14
C ASN A 255 -7.72 -22.08 28.60
N SER A 256 -6.99 -22.16 27.49
CA SER A 256 -6.69 -23.42 26.79
C SER A 256 -7.94 -24.15 26.26
N ASP A 257 -9.02 -23.41 26.02
CA ASP A 257 -10.22 -23.95 25.40
C ASP A 257 -9.99 -24.21 23.91
N PRO A 258 -10.63 -25.20 23.30
CA PRO A 258 -10.48 -25.46 21.88
C PRO A 258 -11.01 -24.34 21.02
N ILE A 259 -10.25 -23.92 20.01
CA ILE A 259 -10.65 -22.96 18.99
C ILE A 259 -11.06 -23.70 17.71
N ASN A 260 -12.09 -23.22 17.04
CA ASN A 260 -12.61 -23.80 15.81
C ASN A 260 -12.13 -23.03 14.56
N GLU A 261 -12.56 -23.46 13.36
CA GLU A 261 -12.18 -22.81 12.10
C GLU A 261 -12.66 -21.37 11.99
N ASP A 262 -13.86 -21.07 12.50
CA ASP A 262 -14.42 -19.69 12.48
C ASP A 262 -13.61 -18.76 13.38
N ASP A 263 -13.21 -19.25 14.57
CA ASP A 263 -12.32 -18.52 15.47
C ASP A 263 -10.98 -18.21 14.76
N LEU A 264 -10.38 -19.20 14.07
CA LEU A 264 -9.15 -19.00 13.30
C LEU A 264 -9.33 -17.98 12.16
N LEU A 265 -10.44 -18.03 11.43
CA LEU A 265 -10.72 -17.08 10.37
C LEU A 265 -10.79 -15.63 10.89
N ILE A 266 -11.35 -15.42 12.09
CA ILE A 266 -11.38 -14.11 12.74
C ILE A 266 -9.97 -13.64 13.09
N LEU A 267 -9.13 -14.51 13.68
CA LEU A 267 -7.74 -14.19 13.98
C LEU A 267 -6.94 -13.86 12.73
N PHE A 268 -7.09 -14.63 11.63
CA PHE A 268 -6.41 -14.35 10.36
C PHE A 268 -6.87 -13.06 9.67
N LYS A 269 -8.12 -12.64 9.88
CA LYS A 269 -8.66 -11.38 9.36
C LYS A 269 -8.32 -10.17 10.22
N THR A 270 -7.77 -10.39 11.41
CA THR A 270 -7.42 -9.32 12.35
C THR A 270 -6.29 -8.46 11.77
N SER A 271 -6.39 -7.15 11.97
CA SER A 271 -5.42 -6.15 11.52
C SER A 271 -5.15 -5.12 12.62
N GLY A 272 -4.12 -4.29 12.41
CA GLY A 272 -3.78 -3.22 13.34
C GLY A 272 -3.15 -3.71 14.64
N THR A 273 -3.40 -3.01 15.73
CA THR A 273 -2.79 -3.26 17.05
C THR A 273 -3.16 -4.61 17.67
N LYS A 274 -4.31 -5.18 17.31
CA LYS A 274 -4.75 -6.50 17.78
C LYS A 274 -3.84 -7.65 17.33
N ILE A 275 -3.11 -7.48 16.21
CA ILE A 275 -2.08 -8.45 15.81
C ILE A 275 -1.01 -8.59 16.90
N ASN A 276 -0.68 -7.51 17.60
CA ASN A 276 0.31 -7.53 18.66
C ASN A 276 -0.15 -8.42 19.84
N GLU A 277 -1.44 -8.38 20.18
CA GLU A 277 -2.02 -9.26 21.19
C GLU A 277 -1.96 -10.73 20.79
N ILE A 278 -2.28 -11.05 19.53
CA ILE A 278 -2.14 -12.42 19.00
C ILE A 278 -0.69 -12.89 19.10
N VAL A 279 0.26 -12.05 18.69
CA VAL A 279 1.70 -12.37 18.72
C VAL A 279 2.19 -12.61 20.15
N GLU A 280 1.75 -11.78 21.09
CA GLU A 280 2.13 -11.92 22.50
C GLU A 280 1.61 -13.21 23.11
N ILE A 281 0.33 -13.53 22.90
CA ILE A 281 -0.26 -14.78 23.37
C ILE A 281 0.42 -15.99 22.73
N ALA A 282 0.67 -15.94 21.42
CA ALA A 282 1.39 -17.02 20.74
C ALA A 282 2.81 -17.22 21.30
N ASN A 283 3.49 -16.12 21.64
CA ASN A 283 4.81 -16.18 22.27
C ASN A 283 4.75 -16.76 23.69
N GLN A 284 3.75 -16.37 24.50
CA GLN A 284 3.53 -16.94 25.83
C GLN A 284 3.27 -18.44 25.75
N LEU A 285 2.37 -18.89 24.88
CA LEU A 285 2.09 -20.32 24.67
C LEU A 285 3.32 -21.10 24.19
N ASN A 286 4.15 -20.48 23.35
CA ASN A 286 5.39 -21.09 22.91
C ASN A 286 6.38 -21.24 24.07
N LEU A 287 6.53 -20.21 24.91
CA LEU A 287 7.39 -20.26 26.10
C LEU A 287 6.91 -21.30 27.12
N GLU A 288 5.61 -21.42 27.34
CA GLU A 288 5.04 -22.42 28.24
C GLU A 288 5.28 -23.84 27.74
N LYS A 289 5.12 -24.08 26.43
CA LYS A 289 5.26 -25.44 25.85
C LYS A 289 6.70 -25.85 25.58
N ASN A 290 7.51 -24.92 25.10
CA ASN A 290 8.86 -25.22 24.57
C ASN A 290 9.99 -24.56 25.40
N GLY A 291 9.66 -23.66 26.32
CA GLY A 291 10.64 -22.83 27.05
C GLY A 291 11.44 -21.94 26.09
N ASN A 292 12.63 -21.59 26.51
CA ASN A 292 13.59 -20.82 25.68
C ASN A 292 14.43 -21.68 24.75
N LYS A 293 14.02 -22.93 24.49
CA LYS A 293 14.77 -23.84 23.66
C LYS A 293 14.54 -23.53 22.18
N VAL A 294 15.60 -23.20 21.50
CA VAL A 294 15.61 -23.03 20.03
C VAL A 294 16.15 -24.31 19.41
N THR A 295 15.38 -24.91 18.53
CA THR A 295 15.81 -26.07 17.73
C THR A 295 16.03 -25.65 16.29
N PHE A 296 17.03 -26.23 15.64
CA PHE A 296 17.29 -26.01 14.22
C PHE A 296 17.67 -27.34 13.56
N VAL A 297 17.36 -27.45 12.29
CA VAL A 297 17.75 -28.60 11.47
C VAL A 297 18.88 -28.18 10.55
N LYS A 298 19.99 -28.89 10.60
CA LYS A 298 21.08 -28.76 9.63
C LYS A 298 20.88 -29.84 8.55
N ASN A 299 20.32 -29.44 7.43
CA ASN A 299 20.11 -30.31 6.30
C ASN A 299 20.84 -29.82 5.06
N ARG A 300 21.03 -30.70 4.11
CA ARG A 300 21.58 -30.40 2.79
C ARG A 300 20.67 -31.01 1.73
N ASN A 301 20.17 -30.17 0.85
CA ASN A 301 19.45 -30.67 -0.32
C ASN A 301 20.47 -31.10 -1.39
N ILE A 302 20.46 -32.39 -1.75
CA ILE A 302 21.34 -32.93 -2.77
C ILE A 302 20.49 -33.27 -3.99
N ASN A 303 20.54 -32.38 -4.98
CA ASN A 303 19.90 -32.62 -6.27
C ASN A 303 20.89 -33.39 -7.17
N TYR A 304 20.66 -34.68 -7.36
CA TYR A 304 21.50 -35.51 -8.21
C TYR A 304 21.19 -35.33 -9.72
N THR A 305 20.08 -34.66 -10.07
CA THR A 305 19.70 -34.32 -11.43
C THR A 305 18.91 -33.02 -11.47
N ASN A 306 19.05 -32.27 -12.55
CA ASN A 306 18.22 -31.09 -12.85
C ASN A 306 17.13 -31.38 -13.89
N GLN A 307 17.03 -32.63 -14.35
CA GLN A 307 15.94 -33.07 -15.20
C GLN A 307 14.68 -33.24 -14.38
N CYS A 308 13.60 -32.59 -14.74
CA CYS A 308 12.33 -32.63 -14.05
C CYS A 308 11.22 -33.11 -14.98
N TYR A 309 10.59 -34.21 -14.60
CA TYR A 309 9.45 -34.75 -15.32
C TYR A 309 8.23 -33.80 -15.31
N TYR A 310 8.05 -33.08 -14.21
CA TYR A 310 6.87 -32.22 -14.00
C TYR A 310 6.93 -30.85 -14.69
N LYS A 311 8.06 -30.45 -15.25
CA LYS A 311 8.25 -29.17 -15.98
C LYS A 311 7.58 -27.96 -15.30
N ARG A 312 7.73 -27.81 -13.97
CA ARG A 312 7.08 -26.76 -13.19
C ARG A 312 7.67 -25.40 -13.53
N GLY A 313 6.86 -24.48 -14.05
CA GLY A 313 7.29 -23.17 -14.54
C GLY A 313 7.91 -22.24 -13.50
N PHE A 314 7.70 -22.48 -12.18
CA PHE A 314 8.32 -21.69 -11.12
C PHE A 314 9.65 -22.26 -10.60
N CYS A 315 10.04 -23.47 -11.01
CA CYS A 315 11.22 -24.14 -10.52
C CYS A 315 12.48 -23.70 -11.31
N GLY A 316 13.26 -22.80 -10.75
CA GLY A 316 14.52 -22.34 -11.37
C GLY A 316 15.61 -23.41 -11.52
N PHE A 317 15.45 -24.58 -10.91
CA PHE A 317 16.38 -25.73 -11.01
C PHE A 317 16.05 -26.70 -12.12
N SER A 318 14.81 -26.63 -12.65
CA SER A 318 14.35 -27.56 -13.68
C SER A 318 14.88 -27.14 -15.06
N LYS A 319 15.72 -27.98 -15.66
CA LYS A 319 16.08 -27.87 -17.07
C LYS A 319 15.31 -28.90 -17.89
N GLY A 320 14.85 -28.49 -19.07
CA GLY A 320 14.25 -29.41 -20.01
C GLY A 320 15.27 -30.40 -20.59
N TRP A 321 14.78 -31.39 -21.36
CA TRP A 321 15.61 -32.42 -21.99
C TRP A 321 16.65 -31.87 -22.99
N TRP A 322 16.53 -30.59 -23.36
CA TRP A 322 17.35 -29.94 -24.40
C TRP A 322 17.88 -28.56 -23.91
N GLY A 323 18.45 -28.50 -22.74
CA GLY A 323 19.07 -27.30 -22.21
C GLY A 323 20.54 -27.50 -21.86
#